data_40df3b66c3fb67546c63d3135f4cdf44
#
_entry.id   40df3b66c3fb67546c63d3135f4cdf44
#
_cell.length_a   1.000
_cell.length_b   1.000
_cell.length_c   1.000
_cell.angle_alpha   90.00
_cell.angle_beta   90.00
_cell.angle_gamma   90.00
#
_symmetry.space_group_name_H-M   'P 1'
#
loop_
_entity.id
_entity.type
_entity.pdbx_description
1 polymer ?
#
loop_
_entity_poly.entity_id
_entity_poly.type
_entity_poly.pdbx_seq_one_letter_code
_entity_poly.pdbx_strand_id
1 'polypeptide(L)'
;MIQSVRIKNFKNFKDTQIDGFTKLNIITGGNNVGKSNLLEALYCLVGKSMHPCANLTEIYDNIRKEPLKTESKNLMFYGLDTKEEIQIVITLDNNQTLDLQIKFIASEDQKVIESQIIPTAEQTQMPSQLNFTLKKNNEEIYNDHLNIAEIPNQLGYKRQFKNFDPNQLQKLLPFESAVIIPSDAAYRQVYMIQAMRKILDDNQLEKELNERLNQFDNNIQSISFNTNNQLKLKVKNIKEKLPLSAFGDGLKKYLHIVSAFMADNAKTIYIDEVENGLHFSRMKLLLRCVIDFINNNKDGNLQVFMTTHSQEFIEILDQVIREKDFAHQTKLFCLKQDDQYVIPRTYYGENLEYYFENEENLFG
;
A
#
# COMPACT_ATOMS: atom_id res chain seq x y z
N MET A 1 -11.77 -3.62 10.48
CA MET A 1 -11.43 -2.74 9.31
C MET A 1 -11.01 -1.37 9.80
N ILE A 2 -10.23 -0.64 8.99
CA ILE A 2 -9.88 0.76 9.24
C ILE A 2 -11.13 1.62 9.02
N GLN A 3 -11.47 2.48 9.96
CA GLN A 3 -12.60 3.42 9.87
C GLN A 3 -12.16 4.84 9.55
N SER A 4 -11.02 5.23 10.08
CA SER A 4 -10.47 6.57 9.86
C SER A 4 -8.96 6.58 9.95
N VAL A 5 -8.35 7.64 9.41
CA VAL A 5 -6.93 7.93 9.57
C VAL A 5 -6.71 9.42 9.82
N ARG A 6 -5.83 9.75 10.75
CA ARG A 6 -5.25 11.09 10.89
C ARG A 6 -3.76 11.01 10.64
N ILE A 7 -3.27 11.89 9.78
CA ILE A 7 -1.87 11.93 9.36
C ILE A 7 -1.31 13.32 9.64
N LYS A 8 -0.24 13.40 10.42
CA LYS A 8 0.47 14.65 10.73
C LYS A 8 1.91 14.57 10.30
N ASN A 9 2.42 15.67 9.78
CA ASN A 9 3.83 15.89 9.42
C ASN A 9 4.42 14.80 8.50
N PHE A 10 3.60 14.18 7.64
CA PHE A 10 4.07 13.14 6.73
C PHE A 10 3.91 13.58 5.27
N LYS A 11 5.03 13.78 4.57
CA LYS A 11 5.09 14.15 3.15
C LYS A 11 4.21 15.37 2.82
N ASN A 12 3.10 15.19 2.09
CA ASN A 12 2.16 16.26 1.74
C ASN A 12 1.21 16.60 2.89
N PHE A 13 1.12 15.76 3.92
CA PHE A 13 0.14 15.91 4.98
C PHE A 13 0.73 16.68 6.16
N LYS A 14 0.32 17.93 6.33
CA LYS A 14 0.62 18.71 7.53
C LYS A 14 -0.22 18.22 8.71
N ASP A 15 -1.52 18.17 8.55
CA ASP A 15 -2.50 17.57 9.46
C ASP A 15 -3.77 17.28 8.65
N THR A 16 -4.07 16.03 8.39
CA THR A 16 -5.21 15.61 7.56
C THR A 16 -5.95 14.49 8.25
N GLN A 17 -7.26 14.62 8.36
CA GLN A 17 -8.17 13.60 8.88
C GLN A 17 -9.07 13.09 7.75
N ILE A 18 -9.19 11.78 7.62
CA ILE A 18 -10.10 11.11 6.67
C ILE A 18 -10.93 10.09 7.44
N ASP A 19 -12.25 10.23 7.40
CA ASP A 19 -13.18 9.43 8.17
C ASP A 19 -14.10 8.60 7.29
N GLY A 20 -14.57 7.49 7.85
CA GLY A 20 -15.65 6.71 7.31
C GLY A 20 -15.25 5.79 6.18
N PHE A 21 -14.07 5.20 6.20
CA PHE A 21 -13.68 4.15 5.24
C PHE A 21 -14.65 2.97 5.27
N THR A 22 -14.84 2.36 4.09
CA THR A 22 -15.71 1.21 3.85
C THR A 22 -14.90 0.04 3.29
N LYS A 23 -15.55 -0.96 2.72
CA LYS A 23 -14.83 -2.10 2.12
C LYS A 23 -14.06 -1.73 0.85
N LEU A 24 -14.61 -0.85 0.02
CA LEU A 24 -13.97 -0.34 -1.19
C LEU A 24 -13.81 1.19 -1.10
N ASN A 25 -12.56 1.64 -1.07
CA ASN A 25 -12.22 3.05 -0.90
C ASN A 25 -11.42 3.52 -2.12
N ILE A 26 -11.96 4.47 -2.84
CA ILE A 26 -11.30 5.07 -4.00
C ILE A 26 -10.78 6.44 -3.63
N ILE A 27 -9.51 6.69 -3.88
CA ILE A 27 -8.84 7.95 -3.59
C ILE A 27 -8.52 8.64 -4.92
N THR A 28 -9.06 9.83 -5.12
CA THR A 28 -8.83 10.67 -6.31
C THR A 28 -8.38 12.07 -5.94
N GLY A 29 -8.11 12.90 -6.91
CA GLY A 29 -7.66 14.28 -6.75
C GLY A 29 -6.54 14.63 -7.71
N GLY A 30 -6.13 15.89 -7.72
CA GLY A 30 -5.08 16.41 -8.60
C GLY A 30 -3.75 15.67 -8.47
N ASN A 31 -2.84 15.96 -9.41
CA ASN A 31 -1.49 15.42 -9.33
C ASN A 31 -0.76 15.97 -8.10
N ASN A 32 0.08 15.16 -7.50
CA ASN A 32 0.91 15.49 -6.32
C ASN A 32 0.13 15.90 -5.05
N VAL A 33 -1.20 15.74 -5.00
CA VAL A 33 -1.99 16.04 -3.80
C VAL A 33 -1.75 15.08 -2.65
N GLY A 34 -1.11 13.91 -2.89
CA GLY A 34 -0.75 12.96 -1.84
C GLY A 34 -1.52 11.63 -1.88
N LYS A 35 -2.18 11.28 -2.99
CA LYS A 35 -2.92 9.99 -3.13
C LYS A 35 -2.08 8.77 -2.75
N SER A 36 -0.93 8.59 -3.39
CA SER A 36 0.01 7.49 -3.08
C SER A 36 0.60 7.62 -1.67
N ASN A 37 0.81 8.87 -1.19
CA ASN A 37 1.32 9.10 0.16
C ASN A 37 0.30 8.67 1.24
N LEU A 38 -1.01 8.76 0.96
CA LEU A 38 -2.05 8.22 1.84
C LEU A 38 -1.96 6.69 1.93
N LEU A 39 -1.81 6.00 0.79
CA LEU A 39 -1.63 4.54 0.80
C LEU A 39 -0.37 4.15 1.57
N GLU A 40 0.73 4.88 1.41
CA GLU A 40 1.97 4.62 2.12
C GLU A 40 1.85 4.86 3.63
N ALA A 41 1.14 5.92 4.06
CA ALA A 41 0.88 6.17 5.47
C ALA A 41 0.06 5.03 6.11
N LEU A 42 -0.99 4.58 5.43
CA LEU A 42 -1.79 3.44 5.87
C LEU A 42 -0.95 2.16 5.89
N TYR A 43 -0.16 1.90 4.84
CA TYR A 43 0.69 0.70 4.75
C TYR A 43 1.82 0.71 5.79
N CYS A 44 2.36 1.87 6.15
CA CYS A 44 3.36 1.96 7.20
C CYS A 44 2.85 1.38 8.52
N LEU A 45 1.59 1.62 8.84
CA LEU A 45 0.94 1.14 10.06
C LEU A 45 0.31 -0.25 9.89
N VAL A 46 -0.39 -0.47 8.77
CA VAL A 46 -1.11 -1.70 8.42
C VAL A 46 -0.53 -2.28 7.15
N GLY A 47 0.69 -2.77 7.23
CA GLY A 47 1.44 -3.32 6.12
C GLY A 47 1.57 -4.84 6.16
N LYS A 48 2.47 -5.36 5.35
CA LYS A 48 2.78 -6.79 5.29
C LYS A 48 3.44 -7.29 6.57
N SER A 49 4.24 -6.46 7.19
CA SER A 49 4.88 -6.73 8.47
C SER A 49 4.08 -6.07 9.59
N MET A 50 4.08 -6.70 10.75
CA MET A 50 3.56 -6.09 11.98
C MET A 50 4.48 -4.98 12.51
N HIS A 51 5.68 -4.85 11.94
CA HIS A 51 6.68 -3.86 12.33
C HIS A 51 6.59 -2.62 11.42
N PRO A 52 6.15 -1.46 11.90
CA PRO A 52 6.07 -0.24 11.10
C PRO A 52 7.41 0.15 10.45
N CYS A 53 8.52 -0.06 11.15
CA CYS A 53 9.86 0.14 10.62
C CYS A 53 10.14 -0.73 9.38
N ALA A 54 9.74 -1.99 9.39
CA ALA A 54 9.90 -2.90 8.26
C ALA A 54 9.01 -2.50 7.08
N ASN A 55 7.76 -2.07 7.34
CA ASN A 55 6.85 -1.59 6.32
C ASN A 55 7.38 -0.31 5.66
N LEU A 56 7.90 0.63 6.45
CA LEU A 56 8.52 1.83 5.92
C LEU A 56 9.73 1.51 5.02
N THR A 57 10.60 0.60 5.47
CA THR A 57 11.75 0.15 4.68
C THR A 57 11.30 -0.48 3.37
N GLU A 58 10.23 -1.29 3.37
CA GLU A 58 9.64 -1.88 2.16
C GLU A 58 9.12 -0.82 1.19
N ILE A 59 8.49 0.24 1.70
CA ILE A 59 8.05 1.37 0.86
C ILE A 59 9.23 1.98 0.12
N TYR A 60 10.32 2.30 0.81
CA TYR A 60 11.45 2.99 0.20
C TYR A 60 12.29 2.06 -0.68
N ASP A 61 12.60 0.85 -0.24
CA ASP A 61 13.47 -0.06 -0.98
C ASP A 61 12.76 -0.68 -2.19
N ASN A 62 11.51 -1.10 -2.01
CA ASN A 62 10.80 -1.91 -2.99
C ASN A 62 9.74 -1.15 -3.78
N ILE A 63 9.06 -0.17 -3.16
CA ILE A 63 7.98 0.58 -3.82
C ILE A 63 8.54 1.81 -4.52
N ARG A 64 9.34 2.63 -3.83
CA ARG A 64 9.94 3.84 -4.42
C ARG A 64 11.25 3.60 -5.13
N LYS A 65 11.95 2.49 -4.86
CA LYS A 65 13.33 2.22 -5.32
C LYS A 65 14.33 3.32 -4.95
N GLU A 66 14.03 4.04 -3.91
CA GLU A 66 14.86 5.10 -3.35
C GLU A 66 15.18 4.73 -1.90
N PRO A 67 16.27 3.97 -1.66
CA PRO A 67 16.63 3.58 -0.30
C PRO A 67 16.72 4.80 0.61
N LEU A 68 16.23 4.67 1.85
CA LEU A 68 16.36 5.72 2.86
C LEU A 68 17.83 6.03 3.11
N LYS A 69 18.32 7.12 2.54
CA LYS A 69 19.66 7.65 2.75
C LYS A 69 19.58 8.87 3.65
N THR A 70 20.70 9.25 4.23
CA THR A 70 20.81 10.47 5.04
C THR A 70 20.30 11.71 4.32
N GLU A 71 20.53 11.81 3.00
CA GLU A 71 20.07 12.93 2.17
C GLU A 71 18.56 12.91 1.90
N SER A 72 17.93 11.72 1.83
CA SER A 72 16.53 11.57 1.50
C SER A 72 15.59 11.45 2.71
N LYS A 73 16.14 11.33 3.93
CA LYS A 73 15.35 11.17 5.17
C LYS A 73 14.34 12.29 5.39
N ASN A 74 14.72 13.52 5.05
CA ASN A 74 13.87 14.70 5.23
C ASN A 74 12.61 14.66 4.35
N LEU A 75 12.67 13.94 3.20
CA LEU A 75 11.57 13.86 2.22
C LEU A 75 10.31 13.19 2.78
N MET A 76 10.41 12.50 3.90
CA MET A 76 9.24 11.90 4.55
C MET A 76 8.53 12.87 5.51
N PHE A 77 9.17 13.97 5.92
CA PHE A 77 8.61 14.97 6.80
C PHE A 77 7.97 16.10 6.00
N TYR A 78 6.83 16.61 6.46
CA TYR A 78 6.16 17.75 5.85
C TYR A 78 7.08 18.98 5.86
N GLY A 79 7.17 19.67 4.73
CA GLY A 79 8.07 20.84 4.61
C GLY A 79 9.55 20.55 4.87
N LEU A 80 9.96 19.27 4.88
CA LEU A 80 11.31 18.79 5.21
C LEU A 80 11.72 19.08 6.67
N ASP A 81 10.77 19.41 7.54
CA ASP A 81 11.00 19.73 8.94
C ASP A 81 11.05 18.46 9.80
N THR A 82 12.24 18.05 10.17
CA THR A 82 12.49 16.87 11.01
C THR A 82 12.37 17.14 12.51
N LYS A 83 12.09 18.38 12.94
CA LYS A 83 11.92 18.74 14.36
C LYS A 83 10.58 18.22 14.89
N GLU A 84 9.57 18.22 14.04
CA GLU A 84 8.25 17.70 14.37
C GLU A 84 8.20 16.20 14.06
N GLU A 85 7.59 15.43 14.95
CA GLU A 85 7.38 13.99 14.71
C GLU A 85 6.29 13.74 13.68
N ILE A 86 6.44 12.66 12.91
CA ILE A 86 5.36 12.13 12.10
C ILE A 86 4.41 11.37 13.03
N GLN A 87 3.10 11.62 12.88
CA GLN A 87 2.08 10.86 13.58
C GLN A 87 1.04 10.32 12.59
N ILE A 88 0.77 9.02 12.67
CA ILE A 88 -0.26 8.34 11.89
C ILE A 88 -1.17 7.60 12.86
N VAL A 89 -2.42 8.06 12.99
CA VAL A 89 -3.41 7.45 13.88
C VAL A 89 -4.51 6.84 13.05
N ILE A 90 -4.79 5.55 13.23
CA ILE A 90 -5.97 4.90 12.65
C ILE A 90 -6.95 4.51 13.74
N THR A 91 -8.25 4.60 13.42
CA THR A 91 -9.33 4.06 14.24
C THR A 91 -9.95 2.86 13.52
N LEU A 92 -10.21 1.80 14.27
CA LEU A 92 -10.79 0.57 13.77
C LEU A 92 -12.31 0.52 14.04
N ASP A 93 -13.01 -0.37 13.37
CA ASP A 93 -14.46 -0.60 13.51
C ASP A 93 -14.89 -0.99 14.94
N ASN A 94 -13.98 -1.50 15.77
CA ASN A 94 -14.20 -1.79 17.18
C ASN A 94 -13.78 -0.64 18.12
N ASN A 95 -13.62 0.58 17.59
CA ASN A 95 -13.16 1.79 18.28
C ASN A 95 -11.75 1.70 18.90
N GLN A 96 -10.97 0.68 18.55
CA GLN A 96 -9.54 0.63 18.93
C GLN A 96 -8.76 1.62 18.09
N THR A 97 -7.77 2.26 18.70
CA THR A 97 -6.85 3.18 18.00
C THR A 97 -5.45 2.60 17.96
N LEU A 98 -4.79 2.80 16.82
CA LEU A 98 -3.35 2.58 16.67
C LEU A 98 -2.70 3.91 16.29
N ASP A 99 -1.73 4.33 17.09
CA ASP A 99 -0.98 5.59 16.94
C ASP A 99 0.50 5.29 16.72
N LEU A 100 0.97 5.49 15.50
CA LEU A 100 2.36 5.39 15.12
C LEU A 100 3.01 6.77 15.15
N GLN A 101 4.08 6.89 15.93
CA GLN A 101 4.92 8.07 16.03
C GLN A 101 6.30 7.75 15.47
N ILE A 102 6.81 8.59 14.56
CA ILE A 102 8.15 8.46 13.98
C ILE A 102 8.93 9.75 14.25
N LYS A 103 10.00 9.65 15.03
CA LYS A 103 10.85 10.77 15.39
C LYS A 103 12.23 10.62 14.79
N PHE A 104 12.74 11.69 14.17
CA PHE A 104 14.13 11.75 13.73
C PHE A 104 15.03 12.21 14.87
N ILE A 105 16.15 11.52 15.07
CA ILE A 105 17.20 11.88 16.02
C ILE A 105 18.51 12.04 15.24
N ALA A 106 19.06 13.25 15.25
CA ALA A 106 20.34 13.53 14.60
C ALA A 106 21.50 12.90 15.37
N SER A 107 22.57 12.56 14.64
CA SER A 107 23.79 12.00 15.26
C SER A 107 24.43 12.90 16.35
N GLU A 108 24.25 14.20 16.22
CA GLU A 108 24.76 15.20 17.19
C GLU A 108 23.96 15.18 18.50
N ASP A 109 22.66 14.98 18.43
CA ASP A 109 21.78 14.94 19.60
C ASP A 109 21.96 13.67 20.44
N GLN A 110 22.40 12.56 19.83
CA GLN A 110 22.69 11.30 20.53
C GLN A 110 23.88 11.43 21.46
N LYS A 111 24.90 12.23 21.11
CA LYS A 111 26.07 12.46 21.97
C LYS A 111 25.68 13.13 23.30
N VAL A 112 24.64 13.94 23.31
CA VAL A 112 24.14 14.62 24.52
C VAL A 112 23.43 13.64 25.46
N ILE A 113 22.72 12.66 24.91
CA ILE A 113 21.97 11.68 25.70
C ILE A 113 22.91 10.63 26.32
N GLU A 114 23.96 10.19 25.62
CA GLU A 114 24.91 9.18 26.11
C GLU A 114 26.06 9.75 26.94
N SER A 115 26.43 11.01 26.76
CA SER A 115 27.48 11.65 27.59
C SER A 115 27.13 11.77 29.07
N GLN A 116 25.87 11.52 29.43
CA GLN A 116 25.43 11.41 30.83
C GLN A 116 25.69 10.03 31.47
N ILE A 117 26.12 9.05 30.69
CA ILE A 117 26.20 7.67 31.18
C ILE A 117 27.62 7.08 31.25
N ILE A 118 28.60 7.36 30.38
CA ILE A 118 30.03 6.93 30.56
C ILE A 118 30.97 7.61 29.52
N PRO A 119 32.17 8.10 29.93
CA PRO A 119 33.20 8.55 28.99
C PRO A 119 34.15 7.40 28.65
N THR A 120 34.02 6.75 27.53
CA THR A 120 35.02 5.85 26.99
C THR A 120 35.41 6.25 25.56
N ALA A 121 36.74 6.30 25.39
CA ALA A 121 37.41 6.70 24.18
C ALA A 121 37.18 5.71 23.02
N GLU A 122 36.39 6.14 22.06
CA GLU A 122 36.47 5.90 20.62
C GLU A 122 35.26 6.61 20.02
N GLN A 123 35.48 7.81 19.45
CA GLN A 123 34.42 8.61 18.84
C GLN A 123 34.05 7.98 17.48
N THR A 124 33.34 6.86 17.47
CA THR A 124 32.56 6.44 16.33
C THR A 124 31.33 7.36 16.26
N GLN A 125 31.21 8.15 15.17
CA GLN A 125 30.01 8.94 14.94
C GLN A 125 28.80 7.99 14.91
N MET A 126 27.86 8.17 15.85
CA MET A 126 26.63 7.40 15.84
C MET A 126 25.77 7.79 14.64
N PRO A 127 25.16 6.82 13.93
CA PRO A 127 24.31 7.12 12.81
C PRO A 127 23.04 7.87 13.25
N SER A 128 22.53 8.76 12.40
CA SER A 128 21.18 9.32 12.62
C SER A 128 20.14 8.21 12.67
N GLN A 129 19.09 8.40 13.45
CA GLN A 129 18.07 7.38 13.70
C GLN A 129 16.66 7.88 13.44
N LEU A 130 15.78 6.97 12.98
CA LEU A 130 14.34 7.11 13.05
C LEU A 130 13.84 6.21 14.17
N ASN A 131 13.23 6.81 15.18
CA ASN A 131 12.59 6.06 16.27
C ASN A 131 11.12 5.90 15.99
N PHE A 132 10.62 4.68 16.15
CA PHE A 132 9.24 4.28 15.93
C PHE A 132 8.60 3.90 17.26
N THR A 133 7.53 4.57 17.62
CA THR A 133 6.71 4.23 18.78
C THR A 133 5.29 3.91 18.29
N LEU A 134 4.78 2.72 18.59
CA LEU A 134 3.41 2.33 18.31
C LEU A 134 2.64 2.17 19.60
N LYS A 135 1.50 2.85 19.69
CA LYS A 135 0.55 2.76 20.80
C LYS A 135 -0.76 2.16 20.34
N LYS A 136 -1.36 1.34 21.19
CA LYS A 136 -2.72 0.83 21.03
C LYS A 136 -3.57 1.35 22.19
N ASN A 137 -4.64 2.10 21.90
CA ASN A 137 -5.49 2.75 22.91
C ASN A 137 -4.67 3.56 23.94
N ASN A 138 -3.67 4.30 23.47
CA ASN A 138 -2.70 5.10 24.25
C ASN A 138 -1.66 4.29 25.06
N GLU A 139 -1.68 2.97 25.04
CA GLU A 139 -0.62 2.14 25.66
C GLU A 139 0.46 1.81 24.63
N GLU A 140 1.73 2.06 24.99
CA GLU A 140 2.86 1.71 24.13
C GLU A 140 3.01 0.19 24.03
N ILE A 141 2.93 -0.31 22.78
CA ILE A 141 3.04 -1.74 22.48
C ILE A 141 4.28 -2.11 21.67
N TYR A 142 4.97 -1.10 21.12
CA TYR A 142 6.16 -1.31 20.30
C TYR A 142 7.04 -0.05 20.31
N ASN A 143 8.33 -0.28 20.40
CA ASN A 143 9.34 0.77 20.25
C ASN A 143 10.58 0.18 19.57
N ASP A 144 11.02 0.80 18.48
CA ASP A 144 12.17 0.36 17.70
C ASP A 144 12.84 1.54 17.00
N HIS A 145 14.01 1.31 16.42
CA HIS A 145 14.71 2.34 15.68
C HIS A 145 15.37 1.80 14.41
N LEU A 146 15.46 2.66 13.41
CA LEU A 146 16.15 2.43 12.16
C LEU A 146 17.39 3.34 12.09
N ASN A 147 18.57 2.75 12.07
CA ASN A 147 19.82 3.48 11.86
C ASN A 147 19.93 3.88 10.38
N ILE A 148 20.06 5.18 10.14
CA ILE A 148 20.30 5.73 8.80
C ILE A 148 21.81 5.95 8.69
N ALA A 149 22.52 4.97 8.15
CA ALA A 149 23.98 5.04 8.01
C ALA A 149 24.37 5.88 6.79
N GLU A 150 25.35 6.78 6.98
CA GLU A 150 26.13 7.38 5.93
C GLU A 150 27.25 6.41 5.50
N ILE A 151 26.91 5.38 4.71
CA ILE A 151 27.92 4.49 4.17
C ILE A 151 28.01 4.75 2.68
N PRO A 152 29.11 5.39 2.20
CA PRO A 152 29.41 5.41 0.76
C PRO A 152 29.61 3.95 0.31
N ASN A 153 28.84 3.51 -0.67
CA ASN A 153 28.97 2.23 -1.39
C ASN A 153 28.56 0.91 -0.71
N GLN A 154 27.80 0.90 0.39
CA GLN A 154 27.16 -0.34 0.85
C GLN A 154 25.64 -0.17 0.93
N LEU A 155 24.93 -0.84 0.02
CA LEU A 155 23.49 -1.11 0.11
C LEU A 155 23.26 -2.03 1.32
N GLY A 156 22.83 -1.48 2.45
CA GLY A 156 22.47 -2.30 3.58
C GLY A 156 22.18 -1.50 4.84
N TYR A 157 20.92 -1.46 5.21
CA TYR A 157 20.52 -1.08 6.57
C TYR A 157 20.96 -2.17 7.54
N LYS A 158 21.75 -1.87 8.56
CA LYS A 158 21.87 -2.76 9.72
C LYS A 158 20.62 -2.60 10.57
N ARG A 159 19.67 -3.52 10.42
CA ARG A 159 18.55 -3.67 11.33
C ARG A 159 19.10 -4.22 12.66
N GLN A 160 19.03 -3.46 13.70
CA GLN A 160 19.19 -3.97 15.06
C GLN A 160 17.80 -3.94 15.69
N PHE A 161 17.12 -5.07 15.68
CA PHE A 161 15.88 -5.24 16.45
C PHE A 161 16.28 -5.44 17.92
N LYS A 162 15.92 -4.52 18.79
CA LYS A 162 16.00 -4.74 20.24
C LYS A 162 14.85 -5.64 20.67
N ASN A 163 15.19 -6.77 21.29
CA ASN A 163 14.37 -7.70 22.07
C ASN A 163 12.85 -7.56 21.92
N PHE A 164 12.33 -7.99 20.77
CA PHE A 164 10.92 -7.97 20.51
C PHE A 164 10.44 -9.40 20.21
N ASP A 165 9.37 -9.84 20.90
CA ASP A 165 8.70 -11.09 20.61
C ASP A 165 7.62 -10.87 19.52
N PRO A 166 7.84 -11.35 18.27
CA PRO A 166 6.87 -11.23 17.18
C PRO A 166 5.49 -11.81 17.56
N ASN A 167 5.45 -12.83 18.42
CA ASN A 167 4.20 -13.47 18.83
C ASN A 167 3.36 -12.57 19.74
N GLN A 168 3.97 -11.64 20.47
CA GLN A 168 3.23 -10.67 21.27
C GLN A 168 2.56 -9.61 20.41
N LEU A 169 3.23 -9.07 19.38
CA LEU A 169 2.61 -8.13 18.46
C LEU A 169 1.48 -8.77 17.67
N GLN A 170 1.63 -10.01 17.23
CA GLN A 170 0.59 -10.74 16.52
C GLN A 170 -0.70 -10.84 17.33
N LYS A 171 -0.59 -11.01 18.64
CA LYS A 171 -1.75 -11.03 19.54
C LYS A 171 -2.35 -9.63 19.77
N LEU A 172 -1.54 -8.58 19.67
CA LEU A 172 -1.94 -7.21 19.96
C LEU A 172 -2.51 -6.48 18.73
N LEU A 173 -2.04 -6.81 17.53
CA LEU A 173 -2.48 -6.19 16.29
C LEU A 173 -3.48 -7.09 15.56
N PRO A 174 -4.70 -6.61 15.29
CA PRO A 174 -5.74 -7.39 14.63
C PRO A 174 -5.52 -7.57 13.11
N PHE A 175 -4.34 -7.18 12.60
CA PHE A 175 -4.05 -7.18 11.17
C PHE A 175 -3.19 -8.38 10.79
N GLU A 176 -3.76 -9.23 9.95
CA GLU A 176 -3.04 -10.23 9.20
C GLU A 176 -2.78 -9.65 7.82
N SER A 177 -1.56 -9.75 7.36
CA SER A 177 -0.98 -9.32 6.07
C SER A 177 -1.79 -8.30 5.24
N ALA A 178 -1.19 -7.16 4.97
CA ALA A 178 -1.64 -6.27 3.91
C ALA A 178 -0.71 -6.39 2.70
N VAL A 179 -1.23 -6.05 1.51
CA VAL A 179 -0.46 -6.02 0.27
C VAL A 179 -0.58 -4.65 -0.36
N ILE A 180 0.56 -4.10 -0.82
CA ILE A 180 0.57 -2.88 -1.61
C ILE A 180 1.04 -3.17 -3.04
N ILE A 181 0.27 -2.73 -4.02
CA ILE A 181 0.52 -2.88 -5.45
C ILE A 181 0.81 -1.49 -6.01
N PRO A 182 2.09 -1.19 -6.32
CA PRO A 182 2.47 0.12 -6.79
C PRO A 182 1.98 0.42 -8.22
N SER A 183 2.03 1.69 -8.60
CA SER A 183 1.61 2.14 -9.94
C SER A 183 2.38 1.43 -11.06
N ASP A 184 3.67 1.16 -10.86
CA ASP A 184 4.55 0.44 -11.79
C ASP A 184 4.58 -1.09 -11.58
N ALA A 185 3.52 -1.67 -11.05
CA ALA A 185 3.42 -3.11 -10.73
C ALA A 185 3.75 -4.04 -11.92
N ALA A 186 3.53 -3.58 -13.16
CA ALA A 186 3.91 -4.32 -14.36
C ALA A 186 5.40 -4.67 -14.44
N TYR A 187 6.24 -3.88 -13.77
CA TYR A 187 7.71 -4.06 -13.75
C TYR A 187 8.23 -4.72 -12.48
N ARG A 188 7.37 -4.95 -11.47
CA ARG A 188 7.74 -5.47 -10.14
C ARG A 188 7.16 -6.86 -9.92
N GLN A 189 7.83 -7.86 -10.46
CA GLN A 189 7.26 -9.21 -10.49
C GLN A 189 7.56 -10.06 -9.25
N VAL A 190 8.44 -9.64 -8.33
CA VAL A 190 8.92 -10.51 -7.23
C VAL A 190 7.79 -11.00 -6.33
N TYR A 191 6.92 -10.10 -5.88
CA TYR A 191 5.76 -10.47 -5.03
C TYR A 191 4.73 -11.27 -5.81
N MET A 192 4.43 -10.86 -7.04
CA MET A 192 3.55 -11.60 -7.92
C MET A 192 4.05 -13.03 -8.17
N ILE A 193 5.35 -13.22 -8.37
CA ILE A 193 5.94 -14.56 -8.56
C ILE A 193 5.74 -15.43 -7.32
N GLN A 194 5.91 -14.88 -6.11
CA GLN A 194 5.67 -15.63 -4.87
C GLN A 194 4.20 -16.02 -4.72
N ALA A 195 3.28 -15.10 -4.99
CA ALA A 195 1.85 -15.37 -5.00
C ALA A 195 1.47 -16.43 -6.05
N MET A 196 2.00 -16.29 -7.27
CA MET A 196 1.76 -17.25 -8.35
C MET A 196 2.23 -18.67 -8.03
N ARG A 197 3.32 -18.84 -7.27
CA ARG A 197 3.74 -20.19 -6.83
C ARG A 197 2.67 -20.85 -5.98
N LYS A 198 2.14 -20.13 -4.97
CA LYS A 198 1.06 -20.66 -4.11
C LYS A 198 -0.19 -21.03 -4.92
N ILE A 199 -0.55 -20.16 -5.90
CA ILE A 199 -1.73 -20.38 -6.73
C ILE A 199 -1.55 -21.60 -7.65
N LEU A 200 -0.39 -21.72 -8.29
CA LEU A 200 -0.12 -22.79 -9.26
C LEU A 200 0.23 -24.14 -8.60
N ASP A 201 0.51 -24.16 -7.31
CA ASP A 201 0.67 -25.39 -6.50
C ASP A 201 -0.69 -25.94 -6.00
N ASP A 202 -1.76 -25.14 -6.09
CA ASP A 202 -3.14 -25.52 -5.74
C ASP A 202 -3.99 -25.68 -7.00
N ASN A 203 -4.45 -26.89 -7.28
CA ASN A 203 -5.23 -27.20 -8.50
C ASN A 203 -6.53 -26.37 -8.64
N GLN A 204 -7.19 -26.02 -7.52
CA GLN A 204 -8.41 -25.25 -7.55
C GLN A 204 -8.13 -23.78 -7.86
N LEU A 205 -7.11 -23.21 -7.22
CA LEU A 205 -6.69 -21.84 -7.47
C LEU A 205 -6.10 -21.68 -8.88
N GLU A 206 -5.31 -22.66 -9.37
CA GLU A 206 -4.82 -22.65 -10.75
C GLU A 206 -5.97 -22.62 -11.76
N LYS A 207 -6.98 -23.46 -11.57
CA LYS A 207 -8.14 -23.49 -12.43
C LYS A 207 -8.88 -22.13 -12.43
N GLU A 208 -9.15 -21.58 -11.26
CA GLU A 208 -9.78 -20.27 -11.10
C GLU A 208 -8.97 -19.17 -11.78
N LEU A 209 -7.64 -19.13 -11.60
CA LEU A 209 -6.77 -18.16 -12.25
C LEU A 209 -6.85 -18.27 -13.78
N ASN A 210 -6.80 -19.49 -14.32
CA ASN A 210 -6.89 -19.71 -15.78
C ASN A 210 -8.23 -19.28 -16.34
N GLU A 211 -9.34 -19.47 -15.62
CA GLU A 211 -10.67 -18.98 -16.00
C GLU A 211 -10.71 -17.44 -16.04
N ARG A 212 -10.15 -16.78 -15.02
CA ARG A 212 -10.05 -15.31 -14.96
C ARG A 212 -9.16 -14.75 -16.06
N LEU A 213 -8.04 -15.41 -16.36
CA LEU A 213 -7.18 -15.04 -17.48
C LEU A 213 -7.88 -15.15 -18.83
N ASN A 214 -8.67 -16.21 -19.04
CA ASN A 214 -9.44 -16.37 -20.26
C ASN A 214 -10.54 -15.30 -20.40
N GLN A 215 -11.14 -14.84 -19.29
CA GLN A 215 -12.04 -13.70 -19.26
C GLN A 215 -11.33 -12.38 -19.60
N PHE A 216 -10.10 -12.22 -19.13
CA PHE A 216 -9.29 -11.04 -19.45
C PHE A 216 -8.86 -11.01 -20.91
N ASP A 217 -8.37 -12.12 -21.44
CA ASP A 217 -8.06 -12.33 -22.87
C ASP A 217 -8.41 -13.76 -23.26
N ASN A 218 -9.43 -13.92 -24.12
CA ASN A 218 -9.93 -15.22 -24.56
C ASN A 218 -8.92 -16.06 -25.35
N ASN A 219 -7.79 -15.48 -25.75
CA ASN A 219 -6.69 -16.20 -26.38
C ASN A 219 -5.76 -16.85 -25.35
N ILE A 220 -5.77 -16.42 -24.08
CA ILE A 220 -4.94 -17.00 -23.03
C ILE A 220 -5.63 -18.26 -22.50
N GLN A 221 -4.93 -19.39 -22.54
CA GLN A 221 -5.46 -20.69 -22.10
C GLN A 221 -5.00 -21.03 -20.69
N SER A 222 -3.72 -20.78 -20.37
CA SER A 222 -3.14 -21.08 -19.04
C SER A 222 -1.86 -20.30 -18.80
N ILE A 223 -1.48 -20.24 -17.52
CA ILE A 223 -0.21 -19.73 -17.06
C ILE A 223 0.55 -20.81 -16.30
N SER A 224 1.88 -20.83 -16.36
CA SER A 224 2.72 -21.79 -15.65
C SER A 224 4.14 -21.27 -15.50
N PHE A 225 4.92 -21.86 -14.61
CA PHE A 225 6.37 -21.65 -14.57
C PHE A 225 7.09 -22.53 -15.59
N ASN A 226 8.19 -22.02 -16.14
CA ASN A 226 9.18 -22.85 -16.85
C ASN A 226 10.26 -23.38 -15.87
N THR A 227 11.20 -24.16 -16.38
CA THR A 227 12.32 -24.71 -15.60
C THR A 227 13.21 -23.63 -14.97
N ASN A 228 13.23 -22.41 -15.51
CA ASN A 228 14.00 -21.28 -15.01
C ASN A 228 13.16 -20.37 -14.08
N ASN A 229 12.05 -20.84 -13.54
CA ASN A 229 11.14 -20.08 -12.67
C ASN A 229 10.59 -18.79 -13.30
N GLN A 230 10.43 -18.74 -14.63
CA GLN A 230 9.81 -17.63 -15.31
C GLN A 230 8.35 -17.99 -15.66
N LEU A 231 7.44 -17.03 -15.45
CA LEU A 231 6.05 -17.19 -15.83
C LEU A 231 5.89 -17.16 -17.36
N LYS A 232 5.21 -18.17 -17.88
CA LYS A 232 4.87 -18.32 -19.30
C LYS A 232 3.38 -18.59 -19.47
N LEU A 233 2.80 -18.01 -20.51
CA LEU A 233 1.40 -18.16 -20.87
C LEU A 233 1.25 -19.01 -22.13
N LYS A 234 0.29 -19.93 -22.10
CA LYS A 234 -0.17 -20.67 -23.28
C LYS A 234 -1.24 -19.86 -23.99
N VAL A 235 -1.01 -19.53 -25.24
CA VAL A 235 -1.91 -18.76 -26.11
C VAL A 235 -2.46 -19.69 -27.20
N LYS A 236 -3.73 -19.48 -27.57
CA LYS A 236 -4.36 -20.22 -28.69
C LYS A 236 -3.55 -20.04 -29.96
N ASN A 237 -3.48 -21.11 -30.74
CA ASN A 237 -2.81 -21.14 -32.06
C ASN A 237 -1.28 -20.88 -32.02
N ILE A 238 -0.66 -20.79 -30.84
CA ILE A 238 0.78 -20.70 -30.67
C ILE A 238 1.30 -21.99 -30.03
N LYS A 239 2.26 -22.67 -30.71
CA LYS A 239 2.80 -23.95 -30.24
C LYS A 239 3.53 -23.81 -28.91
N GLU A 240 4.35 -22.77 -28.78
CA GLU A 240 5.18 -22.53 -27.60
C GLU A 240 4.49 -21.61 -26.60
N LYS A 241 4.80 -21.77 -25.31
CA LYS A 241 4.39 -20.83 -24.27
C LYS A 241 5.23 -19.57 -24.36
N LEU A 242 4.58 -18.42 -24.39
CA LEU A 242 5.23 -17.11 -24.43
C LEU A 242 5.60 -16.62 -23.02
N PRO A 243 6.76 -15.97 -22.83
CA PRO A 243 7.11 -15.39 -21.55
C PRO A 243 6.17 -14.21 -21.21
N LEU A 244 5.93 -13.95 -19.92
CA LEU A 244 5.07 -12.85 -19.48
C LEU A 244 5.55 -11.48 -19.99
N SER A 245 6.86 -11.32 -20.23
CA SER A 245 7.45 -10.11 -20.80
C SER A 245 6.98 -9.78 -22.22
N ALA A 246 6.46 -10.78 -22.95
CA ALA A 246 5.89 -10.57 -24.30
C ALA A 246 4.49 -9.94 -24.30
N PHE A 247 3.90 -9.77 -23.11
CA PHE A 247 2.56 -9.19 -22.97
C PHE A 247 2.61 -7.74 -22.48
N GLY A 248 1.56 -7.00 -22.78
CA GLY A 248 1.42 -5.60 -22.33
C GLY A 248 1.28 -5.45 -20.83
N ASP A 249 1.52 -4.24 -20.35
CA ASP A 249 1.56 -3.93 -18.92
C ASP A 249 0.21 -4.12 -18.23
N GLY A 250 -0.90 -3.95 -18.95
CA GLY A 250 -2.23 -4.20 -18.41
C GLY A 250 -2.47 -5.65 -17.97
N LEU A 251 -1.98 -6.65 -18.70
CA LEU A 251 -2.06 -8.04 -18.27
C LEU A 251 -1.17 -8.29 -17.04
N LYS A 252 0.02 -7.71 -17.00
CA LYS A 252 0.93 -7.83 -15.86
C LYS A 252 0.33 -7.21 -14.59
N LYS A 253 -0.26 -6.01 -14.71
CA LYS A 253 -0.97 -5.32 -13.63
C LYS A 253 -2.16 -6.15 -13.15
N TYR A 254 -2.98 -6.64 -14.08
CA TYR A 254 -4.12 -7.52 -13.77
C TYR A 254 -3.70 -8.77 -13.00
N LEU A 255 -2.67 -9.48 -13.47
CA LEU A 255 -2.11 -10.65 -12.79
C LEU A 255 -1.59 -10.32 -11.39
N HIS A 256 -0.92 -9.18 -11.22
CA HIS A 256 -0.43 -8.76 -9.92
C HIS A 256 -1.59 -8.54 -8.94
N ILE A 257 -2.63 -7.81 -9.37
CA ILE A 257 -3.82 -7.56 -8.55
C ILE A 257 -4.52 -8.87 -8.21
N VAL A 258 -4.88 -9.67 -9.21
CA VAL A 258 -5.62 -10.93 -9.01
C VAL A 258 -4.83 -11.90 -8.12
N SER A 259 -3.52 -12.02 -8.31
CA SER A 259 -2.69 -12.91 -7.49
C SER A 259 -2.63 -12.47 -6.03
N ALA A 260 -2.66 -11.17 -5.74
CA ALA A 260 -2.70 -10.66 -4.37
C ALA A 260 -4.00 -11.06 -3.65
N PHE A 261 -5.14 -11.05 -4.35
CA PHE A 261 -6.41 -11.50 -3.80
C PHE A 261 -6.49 -13.02 -3.60
N MET A 262 -5.90 -13.78 -4.52
CA MET A 262 -6.01 -15.25 -4.51
C MET A 262 -5.01 -15.95 -3.58
N ALA A 263 -3.77 -15.45 -3.49
CA ALA A 263 -2.68 -16.15 -2.81
C ALA A 263 -2.54 -15.82 -1.34
N ASP A 264 -2.88 -14.59 -0.98
CA ASP A 264 -2.67 -14.10 0.37
C ASP A 264 -4.03 -13.89 1.06
N ASN A 265 -4.12 -14.35 2.30
CA ASN A 265 -5.27 -14.03 3.17
C ASN A 265 -5.18 -12.55 3.62
N ALA A 266 -4.81 -11.65 2.69
CA ALA A 266 -4.68 -10.25 3.00
C ALA A 266 -6.03 -9.66 3.39
N LYS A 267 -6.07 -8.99 4.53
CA LYS A 267 -7.27 -8.28 5.00
C LYS A 267 -7.34 -6.86 4.48
N THR A 268 -6.20 -6.34 3.98
CA THR A 268 -6.15 -5.00 3.39
C THR A 268 -5.29 -5.03 2.13
N ILE A 269 -5.82 -4.48 1.03
CA ILE A 269 -5.09 -4.38 -0.24
C ILE A 269 -5.08 -2.93 -0.69
N TYR A 270 -3.88 -2.42 -0.94
CA TYR A 270 -3.63 -1.07 -1.45
C TYR A 270 -3.20 -1.17 -2.92
N ILE A 271 -3.86 -0.43 -3.81
CA ILE A 271 -3.57 -0.44 -5.25
C ILE A 271 -3.34 1.00 -5.71
N ASP A 272 -2.11 1.30 -6.10
CA ASP A 272 -1.76 2.64 -6.58
C ASP A 272 -1.98 2.74 -8.08
N GLU A 273 -2.64 3.82 -8.53
CA GLU A 273 -2.98 4.11 -9.94
C GLU A 273 -3.54 2.85 -10.64
N VAL A 274 -4.72 2.42 -10.19
CA VAL A 274 -5.31 1.14 -10.59
C VAL A 274 -5.51 1.01 -12.10
N GLU A 275 -5.76 2.12 -12.80
CA GLU A 275 -5.97 2.21 -14.25
C GLU A 275 -4.70 2.01 -15.09
N ASN A 276 -3.50 2.16 -14.52
CA ASN A 276 -2.26 2.14 -15.29
C ASN A 276 -2.09 0.87 -16.13
N GLY A 277 -1.94 1.11 -17.45
CA GLY A 277 -1.76 0.05 -18.44
C GLY A 277 -3.04 -0.70 -18.81
N LEU A 278 -4.20 -0.35 -18.24
CA LEU A 278 -5.49 -1.02 -18.51
C LEU A 278 -6.35 -0.21 -19.48
N HIS A 279 -6.85 -0.87 -20.52
CA HIS A 279 -7.91 -0.32 -21.37
C HIS A 279 -9.26 -0.36 -20.62
N PHE A 280 -10.18 0.57 -20.92
CA PHE A 280 -11.46 0.73 -20.23
C PHE A 280 -12.24 -0.59 -20.04
N SER A 281 -12.31 -1.42 -21.08
CA SER A 281 -13.00 -2.72 -21.00
C SER A 281 -12.36 -3.68 -19.98
N ARG A 282 -11.06 -3.56 -19.75
CA ARG A 282 -10.31 -4.36 -18.80
C ARG A 282 -10.44 -3.80 -17.38
N MET A 283 -10.59 -2.48 -17.24
CA MET A 283 -10.92 -1.83 -15.95
C MET A 283 -12.26 -2.33 -15.42
N LYS A 284 -13.29 -2.42 -16.26
CA LYS A 284 -14.61 -2.97 -15.89
C LYS A 284 -14.51 -4.40 -15.39
N LEU A 285 -13.73 -5.23 -16.10
CA LEU A 285 -13.50 -6.62 -15.70
C LEU A 285 -12.76 -6.70 -14.36
N LEU A 286 -11.71 -5.90 -14.17
CA LEU A 286 -10.94 -5.85 -12.94
C LEU A 286 -11.83 -5.44 -11.75
N LEU A 287 -12.61 -4.38 -11.86
CA LEU A 287 -13.51 -3.92 -10.81
C LEU A 287 -14.54 -5.00 -10.39
N ARG A 288 -15.16 -5.67 -11.37
CA ARG A 288 -16.05 -6.81 -11.08
C ARG A 288 -15.33 -7.91 -10.31
N CYS A 289 -14.12 -8.24 -10.73
CA CYS A 289 -13.27 -9.24 -10.08
C CYS A 289 -12.95 -8.84 -8.62
N VAL A 290 -12.58 -7.59 -8.38
CA VAL A 290 -12.28 -7.08 -7.03
C VAL A 290 -13.52 -7.12 -6.14
N ILE A 291 -14.67 -6.67 -6.61
CA ILE A 291 -15.93 -6.71 -5.85
C ILE A 291 -16.32 -8.16 -5.55
N ASP A 292 -16.15 -9.07 -6.50
CA ASP A 292 -16.43 -10.49 -6.27
C ASP A 292 -15.52 -11.09 -5.18
N PHE A 293 -14.22 -10.72 -5.14
CA PHE A 293 -13.32 -11.12 -4.06
C PHE A 293 -13.76 -10.56 -2.69
N ILE A 294 -14.17 -9.28 -2.64
CA ILE A 294 -14.64 -8.66 -1.40
C ILE A 294 -15.92 -9.37 -0.90
N ASN A 295 -16.88 -9.64 -1.80
CA ASN A 295 -18.14 -10.29 -1.46
C ASN A 295 -17.97 -11.75 -1.02
N ASN A 296 -17.04 -12.47 -1.64
CA ASN A 296 -16.76 -13.87 -1.36
C ASN A 296 -15.78 -14.08 -0.19
N ASN A 297 -15.25 -12.99 0.39
CA ASN A 297 -14.36 -13.08 1.54
C ASN A 297 -15.12 -13.61 2.76
N LYS A 298 -14.79 -14.83 3.19
CA LYS A 298 -15.50 -15.56 4.25
C LYS A 298 -15.53 -14.82 5.60
N ASP A 299 -14.46 -14.10 5.90
CA ASP A 299 -14.33 -13.36 7.16
C ASP A 299 -15.04 -11.99 7.09
N GLY A 300 -15.45 -11.55 5.90
CA GLY A 300 -16.11 -10.26 5.67
C GLY A 300 -15.25 -9.02 5.93
N ASN A 301 -13.96 -9.20 6.23
CA ASN A 301 -13.05 -8.16 6.71
C ASN A 301 -12.08 -7.64 5.65
N LEU A 302 -12.21 -8.06 4.39
CA LEU A 302 -11.36 -7.57 3.30
C LEU A 302 -11.68 -6.12 2.99
N GLN A 303 -10.66 -5.26 3.06
CA GLN A 303 -10.75 -3.83 2.78
C GLN A 303 -9.78 -3.46 1.66
N VAL A 304 -10.25 -2.68 0.69
CA VAL A 304 -9.46 -2.31 -0.48
C VAL A 304 -9.40 -0.79 -0.61
N PHE A 305 -8.19 -0.29 -0.84
CA PHE A 305 -7.91 1.12 -1.12
C PHE A 305 -7.27 1.22 -2.51
N MET A 306 -7.84 2.03 -3.38
CA MET A 306 -7.33 2.26 -4.73
C MET A 306 -7.12 3.74 -4.97
N THR A 307 -6.00 4.13 -5.56
CA THR A 307 -5.86 5.47 -6.09
C THR A 307 -6.15 5.49 -7.57
N THR A 308 -6.67 6.60 -8.05
CA THR A 308 -6.90 6.87 -9.47
C THR A 308 -6.77 8.35 -9.78
N HIS A 309 -6.38 8.65 -11.01
CA HIS A 309 -6.46 9.99 -11.59
C HIS A 309 -7.33 10.00 -12.87
N SER A 310 -8.05 8.91 -13.14
CA SER A 310 -8.88 8.72 -14.34
C SER A 310 -10.35 8.94 -14.04
N GLN A 311 -10.95 9.94 -14.67
CA GLN A 311 -12.39 10.15 -14.63
C GLN A 311 -13.13 8.96 -15.24
N GLU A 312 -12.63 8.42 -16.36
CA GLU A 312 -13.18 7.23 -17.02
C GLU A 312 -13.25 6.03 -16.04
N PHE A 313 -12.24 5.87 -15.17
CA PHE A 313 -12.27 4.82 -14.15
C PHE A 313 -13.41 5.03 -13.16
N ILE A 314 -13.69 6.27 -12.74
CA ILE A 314 -14.77 6.57 -11.80
C ILE A 314 -16.15 6.34 -12.46
N GLU A 315 -16.30 6.67 -13.75
CA GLU A 315 -17.52 6.37 -14.51
C GLU A 315 -17.79 4.87 -14.62
N ILE A 316 -16.73 4.08 -14.88
CA ILE A 316 -16.81 2.61 -14.91
C ILE A 316 -17.12 2.07 -13.50
N LEU A 317 -16.51 2.65 -12.47
CA LEU A 317 -16.77 2.27 -11.08
C LEU A 317 -18.26 2.43 -10.75
N ASP A 318 -18.87 3.59 -11.02
CA ASP A 318 -20.30 3.83 -10.79
C ASP A 318 -21.18 2.76 -11.45
N GLN A 319 -20.90 2.44 -12.71
CA GLN A 319 -21.61 1.38 -13.42
C GLN A 319 -21.48 0.02 -12.73
N VAL A 320 -20.26 -0.36 -12.33
CA VAL A 320 -19.99 -1.69 -11.77
C VAL A 320 -20.53 -1.85 -10.36
N ILE A 321 -20.43 -0.83 -9.50
CA ILE A 321 -20.96 -0.90 -8.13
C ILE A 321 -22.49 -0.96 -8.11
N ARG A 322 -23.20 -0.32 -9.09
CA ARG A 322 -24.63 -0.46 -9.28
C ARG A 322 -24.99 -1.84 -9.81
N GLU A 323 -24.27 -2.35 -10.81
CA GLU A 323 -24.47 -3.72 -11.34
C GLU A 323 -24.35 -4.80 -10.25
N LYS A 324 -23.43 -4.62 -9.30
CA LYS A 324 -23.10 -5.59 -8.25
C LYS A 324 -23.81 -5.33 -6.91
N ASP A 325 -24.70 -4.34 -6.86
CA ASP A 325 -25.34 -3.87 -5.60
C ASP A 325 -24.31 -3.59 -4.48
N PHE A 326 -23.20 -2.93 -4.86
CA PHE A 326 -22.06 -2.71 -3.99
C PHE A 326 -21.85 -1.23 -3.62
N ALA A 327 -22.75 -0.34 -4.07
CA ALA A 327 -22.63 1.11 -3.86
C ALA A 327 -22.55 1.49 -2.37
N HIS A 328 -23.34 0.86 -1.52
CA HIS A 328 -23.38 1.09 -0.07
C HIS A 328 -22.08 0.71 0.67
N GLN A 329 -21.19 -0.07 0.05
CA GLN A 329 -19.88 -0.48 0.58
C GLN A 329 -18.73 0.22 -0.14
N THR A 330 -19.02 1.24 -0.95
CA THR A 330 -18.04 1.98 -1.73
C THR A 330 -18.05 3.46 -1.33
N LYS A 331 -16.87 4.03 -1.15
CA LYS A 331 -16.69 5.48 -1.00
C LYS A 331 -15.57 6.00 -1.87
N LEU A 332 -15.74 7.24 -2.30
CA LEU A 332 -14.73 7.99 -3.05
C LEU A 332 -14.29 9.19 -2.22
N PHE A 333 -12.99 9.31 -2.04
CA PHE A 333 -12.33 10.39 -1.33
C PHE A 333 -11.54 11.23 -2.32
N CYS A 334 -12.01 12.45 -2.57
CA CYS A 334 -11.30 13.39 -3.40
C CYS A 334 -10.40 14.27 -2.53
N LEU A 335 -9.10 14.15 -2.70
CA LEU A 335 -8.11 14.97 -2.01
C LEU A 335 -7.92 16.27 -2.74
N LYS A 336 -8.06 17.39 -2.05
CA LYS A 336 -7.78 18.74 -2.56
C LYS A 336 -6.70 19.42 -1.72
N GLN A 337 -5.77 20.08 -2.40
CA GLN A 337 -4.82 20.97 -1.73
C GLN A 337 -5.51 22.30 -1.45
N ASP A 338 -5.52 22.72 -0.18
CA ASP A 338 -5.99 24.03 0.25
C ASP A 338 -4.90 24.66 1.12
N ASP A 339 -4.18 25.61 0.53
CA ASP A 339 -2.97 26.17 1.08
C ASP A 339 -1.96 25.06 1.49
N GLN A 340 -1.67 24.93 2.76
CA GLN A 340 -0.76 23.93 3.32
C GLN A 340 -1.44 22.64 3.82
N TYR A 341 -2.75 22.52 3.66
CA TYR A 341 -3.52 21.36 4.11
C TYR A 341 -4.05 20.55 2.93
N VAL A 342 -4.15 19.26 3.12
CA VAL A 342 -4.87 18.36 2.21
C VAL A 342 -6.24 18.08 2.83
N ILE A 343 -7.30 18.48 2.14
CA ILE A 343 -8.67 18.35 2.60
C ILE A 343 -9.36 17.25 1.79
N PRO A 344 -9.88 16.19 2.44
CA PRO A 344 -10.68 15.18 1.76
C PRO A 344 -12.12 15.64 1.58
N ARG A 345 -12.69 15.45 0.38
CA ARG A 345 -14.13 15.47 0.13
C ARG A 345 -14.60 14.04 -0.07
N THR A 346 -15.67 13.67 0.64
CA THR A 346 -16.20 12.29 0.61
C THR A 346 -17.46 12.24 -0.23
N TYR A 347 -17.50 11.27 -1.16
CA TYR A 347 -18.67 10.94 -1.96
C TYR A 347 -19.06 9.47 -1.69
N TYR A 348 -20.37 9.25 -1.51
CA TYR A 348 -20.91 7.92 -1.26
C TYR A 348 -21.18 7.21 -2.59
N GLY A 349 -20.95 5.90 -2.64
CA GLY A 349 -21.15 5.11 -3.85
C GLY A 349 -22.59 5.19 -4.41
N GLU A 350 -23.59 5.39 -3.54
CA GLU A 350 -24.98 5.57 -3.95
C GLU A 350 -25.19 6.87 -4.73
N ASN A 351 -24.36 7.88 -4.51
CA ASN A 351 -24.53 9.25 -5.01
C ASN A 351 -23.27 9.74 -5.75
N LEU A 352 -22.57 8.86 -6.49
CA LEU A 352 -21.39 9.27 -7.27
C LEU A 352 -21.73 10.26 -8.39
N GLU A 353 -23.00 10.37 -8.80
CA GLU A 353 -23.46 11.39 -9.73
C GLU A 353 -23.13 12.81 -9.25
N TYR A 354 -23.22 13.08 -7.95
CA TYR A 354 -22.82 14.38 -7.38
C TYR A 354 -21.33 14.69 -7.55
N TYR A 355 -20.50 13.66 -7.65
CA TYR A 355 -19.10 13.84 -7.99
C TYR A 355 -18.96 14.44 -9.39
N PHE A 356 -19.65 13.90 -10.37
CA PHE A 356 -19.57 14.35 -11.77
C PHE A 356 -20.19 15.74 -11.96
N GLU A 357 -21.24 16.08 -11.21
CA GLU A 357 -21.92 17.38 -11.30
C GLU A 357 -21.11 18.54 -10.67
N ASN A 358 -20.29 18.25 -9.66
CA ASN A 358 -19.60 19.28 -8.87
C ASN A 358 -18.11 19.39 -9.20
N GLU A 359 -17.64 18.64 -10.16
CA GLU A 359 -16.23 18.52 -10.47
C GLU A 359 -15.83 19.25 -11.76
N GLU A 360 -15.99 20.53 -11.76
CA GLU A 360 -15.23 21.40 -12.65
C GLU A 360 -13.74 21.30 -12.24
N ASN A 361 -12.95 20.47 -12.95
CA ASN A 361 -11.47 20.36 -12.84
C ASN A 361 -10.88 19.75 -11.55
N LEU A 362 -11.20 18.48 -11.21
CA LEU A 362 -10.46 17.77 -10.14
C LEU A 362 -9.09 17.21 -10.57
N PHE A 363 -8.87 17.13 -11.85
CA PHE A 363 -7.61 16.57 -12.37
C PHE A 363 -6.61 17.64 -12.81
N GLY A 364 -6.89 18.90 -12.53
CA GLY A 364 -5.98 20.04 -12.65
C GLY A 364 -5.61 20.40 -14.07
#